data_0343d7aafc38f1951694a63824295184
#
_entry.id   0343d7aafc38f1951694a63824295184
#
_cell.length_a   1.000
_cell.length_b   1.000
_cell.length_c   1.000
_cell.angle_alpha   90.00
_cell.angle_beta   90.00
_cell.angle_gamma   90.00
#
_symmetry.space_group_name_H-M   'P 1'
#
loop_
_entity.id
_entity.type
_entity.pdbx_description
1 polymer ?
#
loop_
_entity_poly.entity_id
_entity_poly.type
_entity_poly.pdbx_seq_one_letter_code
_entity_poly.pdbx_strand_id
1 'polypeptide(L)'
;MSRQLISTCIGACMAATLLHSGAVAAAAEYKIVTANEKGTYFAIGADLAKFVAPDADIQLEVLPTAGSAANIKHLRYDAGVKLAIVQADVYQAFLDRAAARNTEASTIIRPLRVILPLYNTEIHYIVRADSPLNFLHDIKNAKINGGVVGSGAALITHTLYRMMFGGPMPEANASFLSNEEALVKLIGDKSVDVVVVAAGQPAPLIANMKPEAQKFIKLLKFDPSHHSSKLPLTVYSHSVINAASYPNLLRESFTTVSVGAYLVTYDFNLEGTISHLAKFARALCQNFSTLQAQGHPKWKEVSLSLPKLGPGWIYYAPTTREIRSCLAKTGTTKAKVPSRPTGKPCSAEEKILGFCN
;
A
#
# COMPACT_ATOMS: atom_id res chain seq x y z
N MET A 1 -17.94 -92.27 -38.51
CA MET A 1 -16.90 -91.42 -39.12
C MET A 1 -16.92 -90.08 -38.39
N SER A 2 -15.94 -89.92 -37.50
CA SER A 2 -15.83 -88.80 -36.57
C SER A 2 -15.05 -87.66 -37.21
N ARG A 3 -15.48 -86.41 -37.01
CA ARG A 3 -14.63 -85.28 -37.18
C ARG A 3 -14.70 -84.39 -35.91
N GLN A 4 -13.62 -84.37 -35.22
CA GLN A 4 -13.35 -83.44 -34.11
C GLN A 4 -13.13 -82.02 -34.62
N LEU A 5 -13.79 -81.08 -34.03
CA LEU A 5 -13.50 -79.65 -34.18
C LEU A 5 -12.82 -79.16 -32.92
N ILE A 6 -11.58 -78.74 -33.09
CA ILE A 6 -10.75 -78.12 -32.06
C ILE A 6 -11.17 -76.64 -32.02
N SER A 7 -11.69 -76.18 -30.86
CA SER A 7 -12.02 -74.80 -30.61
C SER A 7 -10.84 -74.12 -29.90
N THR A 8 -10.21 -73.18 -30.57
CA THR A 8 -9.11 -72.36 -30.04
C THR A 8 -9.68 -71.10 -29.34
N CYS A 9 -9.60 -71.02 -28.00
CA CYS A 9 -9.90 -69.87 -27.24
C CYS A 9 -8.77 -68.84 -27.34
N ILE A 10 -9.00 -67.71 -28.03
CA ILE A 10 -8.10 -66.55 -28.00
C ILE A 10 -8.59 -65.62 -26.89
N GLY A 11 -7.84 -65.60 -25.79
CA GLY A 11 -8.06 -64.69 -24.67
C GLY A 11 -7.54 -63.33 -25.04
N ALA A 12 -8.43 -62.32 -25.24
CA ALA A 12 -8.09 -60.92 -25.39
C ALA A 12 -7.88 -60.29 -24.02
N CYS A 13 -6.63 -60.09 -23.60
CA CYS A 13 -6.29 -59.23 -22.48
C CYS A 13 -6.51 -57.77 -22.88
N MET A 14 -7.65 -57.18 -22.49
CA MET A 14 -7.86 -55.73 -22.49
C MET A 14 -7.07 -55.10 -21.33
N ALA A 15 -5.91 -54.55 -21.64
CA ALA A 15 -5.19 -53.66 -20.71
C ALA A 15 -5.98 -52.31 -20.62
N ALA A 16 -6.75 -52.15 -19.57
CA ALA A 16 -7.39 -50.89 -19.25
C ALA A 16 -6.32 -49.89 -18.76
N THR A 17 -5.81 -49.07 -19.65
CA THR A 17 -5.01 -47.90 -19.28
C THR A 17 -5.92 -46.87 -18.62
N LEU A 18 -5.88 -46.80 -17.28
CA LEU A 18 -6.48 -45.73 -16.49
C LEU A 18 -5.71 -44.43 -16.79
N LEU A 19 -6.22 -43.64 -17.74
CA LEU A 19 -5.82 -42.26 -17.92
C LEU A 19 -6.24 -41.51 -16.66
N HIS A 20 -5.32 -41.33 -15.73
CA HIS A 20 -5.47 -40.38 -14.66
C HIS A 20 -5.40 -38.99 -15.30
N SER A 21 -6.53 -38.48 -15.76
CA SER A 21 -6.69 -37.03 -16.05
C SER A 21 -6.60 -36.31 -14.71
N GLY A 22 -5.40 -35.92 -14.33
CA GLY A 22 -5.20 -34.99 -13.23
C GLY A 22 -6.00 -33.72 -13.56
N ALA A 23 -7.13 -33.53 -12.91
CA ALA A 23 -7.84 -32.27 -12.99
C ALA A 23 -6.87 -31.17 -12.52
N VAL A 24 -6.37 -30.38 -13.46
CA VAL A 24 -5.67 -29.13 -13.13
C VAL A 24 -6.71 -28.28 -12.42
N ALA A 25 -6.55 -28.11 -11.11
CA ALA A 25 -7.42 -27.24 -10.34
C ALA A 25 -7.36 -25.83 -10.98
N ALA A 26 -8.51 -25.30 -11.37
CA ALA A 26 -8.58 -23.94 -11.91
C ALA A 26 -8.02 -22.96 -10.87
N ALA A 27 -7.28 -21.97 -11.34
CA ALA A 27 -6.77 -20.91 -10.48
C ALA A 27 -7.94 -20.19 -9.77
N ALA A 28 -7.75 -19.82 -8.51
CA ALA A 28 -8.77 -19.08 -7.77
C ALA A 28 -8.91 -17.66 -8.31
N GLU A 29 -10.11 -17.24 -8.62
CA GLU A 29 -10.40 -15.88 -9.09
C GLU A 29 -10.52 -14.94 -7.90
N TYR A 30 -9.53 -14.07 -7.71
CA TYR A 30 -9.53 -13.05 -6.67
C TYR A 30 -9.36 -11.66 -7.27
N LYS A 31 -9.73 -10.66 -6.46
CA LYS A 31 -9.63 -9.25 -6.82
C LYS A 31 -8.79 -8.50 -5.79
N ILE A 32 -7.99 -7.56 -6.28
CA ILE A 32 -7.31 -6.55 -5.47
C ILE A 32 -7.87 -5.17 -5.79
N VAL A 33 -8.32 -4.46 -4.77
CA VAL A 33 -8.78 -3.07 -4.91
C VAL A 33 -7.66 -2.10 -4.57
N THR A 34 -7.50 -1.06 -5.40
CA THR A 34 -6.32 -0.20 -5.41
C THR A 34 -6.69 1.28 -5.28
N ALA A 35 -6.50 2.07 -6.33
CA ALA A 35 -6.89 3.47 -6.43
C ALA A 35 -7.04 3.82 -7.92
N ASN A 36 -6.97 5.12 -8.27
CA ASN A 36 -7.00 5.55 -9.66
C ASN A 36 -5.96 4.79 -10.49
N GLU A 37 -6.32 4.41 -11.73
CA GLU A 37 -5.48 3.64 -12.66
C GLU A 37 -4.11 4.28 -12.94
N LYS A 38 -4.02 5.60 -12.88
CA LYS A 38 -2.76 6.35 -13.04
C LYS A 38 -1.97 6.47 -11.73
N GLY A 39 -2.46 5.88 -10.64
CA GLY A 39 -1.88 5.98 -9.31
C GLY A 39 -0.93 4.82 -8.98
N THR A 40 -0.06 5.05 -8.01
CA THR A 40 0.94 4.07 -7.56
C THR A 40 0.30 2.78 -7.04
N TYR A 41 -0.86 2.85 -6.36
CA TYR A 41 -1.53 1.65 -5.85
C TYR A 41 -1.97 0.70 -6.96
N PHE A 42 -2.46 1.26 -8.08
CA PHE A 42 -2.84 0.45 -9.23
C PHE A 42 -1.63 -0.25 -9.85
N ALA A 43 -0.53 0.47 -10.03
CA ALA A 43 0.72 -0.10 -10.55
C ALA A 43 1.26 -1.23 -9.64
N ILE A 44 1.26 -1.04 -8.32
CA ILE A 44 1.65 -2.08 -7.34
C ILE A 44 0.70 -3.29 -7.42
N GLY A 45 -0.60 -3.06 -7.54
CA GLY A 45 -1.59 -4.13 -7.75
C GLY A 45 -1.34 -4.93 -9.03
N ALA A 46 -1.01 -4.24 -10.12
CA ALA A 46 -0.66 -4.87 -11.39
C ALA A 46 0.63 -5.70 -11.30
N ASP A 47 1.64 -5.22 -10.58
CA ASP A 47 2.87 -5.99 -10.31
C ASP A 47 2.58 -7.25 -9.50
N LEU A 48 1.73 -7.18 -8.48
CA LEU A 48 1.30 -8.34 -7.69
C LEU A 48 0.53 -9.35 -8.54
N ALA A 49 -0.35 -8.89 -9.42
CA ALA A 49 -1.09 -9.75 -10.34
C ALA A 49 -0.17 -10.44 -11.36
N LYS A 50 0.84 -9.72 -11.84
CA LYS A 50 1.77 -10.23 -12.85
C LYS A 50 2.84 -11.17 -12.29
N PHE A 51 3.47 -10.79 -11.17
CA PHE A 51 4.69 -11.45 -10.69
C PHE A 51 4.46 -12.37 -9.48
N VAL A 52 3.32 -12.28 -8.80
CA VAL A 52 3.07 -13.01 -7.54
C VAL A 52 1.88 -13.96 -7.64
N ALA A 53 0.77 -13.49 -8.15
CA ALA A 53 -0.49 -14.24 -8.14
C ALA A 53 -0.43 -15.57 -8.90
N PRO A 54 0.25 -15.70 -10.06
CA PRO A 54 0.35 -16.97 -10.79
C PRO A 54 1.00 -18.09 -9.97
N ASP A 55 2.06 -17.79 -9.23
CA ASP A 55 2.77 -18.74 -8.39
C ASP A 55 1.98 -19.14 -7.12
N ALA A 56 0.85 -18.50 -6.90
CA ALA A 56 -0.08 -18.82 -5.81
C ALA A 56 -1.35 -19.54 -6.28
N ASP A 57 -1.43 -19.94 -7.53
CA ASP A 57 -2.64 -20.49 -8.19
C ASP A 57 -3.82 -19.47 -8.11
N ILE A 58 -3.54 -18.18 -8.27
CA ILE A 58 -4.52 -17.11 -8.23
C ILE A 58 -4.53 -16.36 -9.57
N GLN A 59 -5.71 -16.19 -10.15
CA GLN A 59 -5.98 -15.20 -11.17
C GLN A 59 -6.42 -13.91 -10.43
N LEU A 60 -5.56 -12.90 -10.41
CA LEU A 60 -5.78 -11.68 -9.65
C LEU A 60 -6.21 -10.53 -10.55
N GLU A 61 -7.48 -10.16 -10.46
CA GLU A 61 -8.03 -8.98 -11.13
C GLU A 61 -7.70 -7.71 -10.35
N VAL A 62 -7.16 -6.69 -11.02
CA VAL A 62 -6.81 -5.41 -10.41
C VAL A 62 -7.92 -4.40 -10.67
N LEU A 63 -8.57 -3.93 -9.60
CA LEU A 63 -9.70 -3.01 -9.69
C LEU A 63 -9.28 -1.60 -9.27
N PRO A 64 -9.50 -0.60 -10.13
CA PRO A 64 -9.39 0.79 -9.73
C PRO A 64 -10.57 1.19 -8.83
N THR A 65 -10.29 2.08 -7.87
CA THR A 65 -11.29 2.60 -6.92
C THR A 65 -11.01 4.07 -6.60
N ALA A 66 -11.83 4.66 -5.74
CA ALA A 66 -11.56 5.98 -5.19
C ALA A 66 -10.32 5.99 -4.24
N GLY A 67 -9.93 4.83 -3.66
CA GLY A 67 -8.76 4.70 -2.78
C GLY A 67 -9.06 4.08 -1.42
N SER A 68 -8.22 4.35 -0.43
CA SER A 68 -8.12 3.60 0.83
C SER A 68 -9.43 3.43 1.60
N ALA A 69 -10.24 4.48 1.74
CA ALA A 69 -11.50 4.40 2.48
C ALA A 69 -12.56 3.57 1.72
N ALA A 70 -12.59 3.68 0.39
CA ALA A 70 -13.45 2.84 -0.46
C ALA A 70 -12.97 1.38 -0.42
N ASN A 71 -11.66 1.14 -0.48
CA ASN A 71 -11.06 -0.18 -0.52
C ASN A 71 -11.46 -1.06 0.67
N ILE A 72 -11.53 -0.49 1.87
CA ILE A 72 -11.97 -1.22 3.06
C ILE A 72 -13.41 -1.70 2.93
N LYS A 73 -14.29 -0.88 2.32
CA LYS A 73 -15.68 -1.26 2.06
C LYS A 73 -15.78 -2.34 0.98
N HIS A 74 -15.07 -2.18 -0.12
CA HIS A 74 -15.00 -3.20 -1.18
C HIS A 74 -14.46 -4.54 -0.65
N LEU A 75 -13.39 -4.51 0.17
CA LEU A 75 -12.83 -5.71 0.77
C LEU A 75 -13.83 -6.43 1.69
N ARG A 76 -14.75 -5.68 2.31
CA ARG A 76 -15.78 -6.22 3.18
C ARG A 76 -16.97 -6.80 2.42
N TYR A 77 -17.44 -6.12 1.39
CA TYR A 77 -18.75 -6.38 0.82
C TYR A 77 -18.72 -7.00 -0.57
N ASP A 78 -17.64 -6.79 -1.35
CA ASP A 78 -17.64 -7.22 -2.74
C ASP A 78 -17.14 -8.66 -2.89
N ALA A 79 -17.87 -9.42 -3.70
CA ALA A 79 -17.52 -10.80 -4.00
C ALA A 79 -16.15 -10.89 -4.72
N GLY A 80 -15.33 -11.85 -4.28
CA GLY A 80 -14.01 -12.10 -4.89
C GLY A 80 -12.91 -11.13 -4.43
N VAL A 81 -13.22 -9.99 -3.83
CA VAL A 81 -12.21 -9.08 -3.28
C VAL A 81 -11.57 -9.72 -2.05
N LYS A 82 -10.28 -10.01 -2.15
CA LYS A 82 -9.50 -10.65 -1.07
C LYS A 82 -8.30 -9.82 -0.64
N LEU A 83 -7.89 -8.87 -1.46
CA LEU A 83 -6.73 -8.02 -1.24
C LEU A 83 -7.10 -6.55 -1.45
N ALA A 84 -6.44 -5.67 -0.70
CA ALA A 84 -6.58 -4.24 -0.88
C ALA A 84 -5.25 -3.53 -0.55
N ILE A 85 -5.04 -2.35 -1.14
CA ILE A 85 -3.97 -1.44 -0.71
C ILE A 85 -4.61 -0.25 -0.02
N VAL A 86 -4.17 0.03 1.21
CA VAL A 86 -4.73 1.11 2.04
C VAL A 86 -3.63 1.88 2.77
N GLN A 87 -3.93 3.11 3.15
CA GLN A 87 -3.07 3.93 3.99
C GLN A 87 -3.22 3.55 5.47
N ALA A 88 -2.15 3.73 6.23
CA ALA A 88 -2.12 3.36 7.64
C ALA A 88 -3.08 4.19 8.50
N ASP A 89 -3.35 5.44 8.14
CA ASP A 89 -4.23 6.36 8.87
C ASP A 89 -5.73 6.06 8.70
N VAL A 90 -6.10 5.31 7.65
CA VAL A 90 -7.50 4.93 7.42
C VAL A 90 -8.04 4.07 8.57
N TYR A 91 -7.19 3.25 9.20
CA TYR A 91 -7.58 2.45 10.35
C TYR A 91 -8.01 3.34 11.51
N GLN A 92 -7.22 4.37 11.84
CA GLN A 92 -7.55 5.31 12.90
C GLN A 92 -8.85 6.06 12.61
N ALA A 93 -9.07 6.50 11.37
CA ALA A 93 -10.30 7.18 11.00
C ALA A 93 -11.56 6.31 11.17
N PHE A 94 -11.47 5.00 10.88
CA PHE A 94 -12.57 4.07 11.11
C PHE A 94 -12.74 3.74 12.61
N LEU A 95 -11.66 3.66 13.38
CA LEU A 95 -11.72 3.50 14.84
C LEU A 95 -12.41 4.69 15.50
N ASP A 96 -12.08 5.92 15.10
CA ASP A 96 -12.71 7.14 15.63
C ASP A 96 -14.22 7.15 15.37
N ARG A 97 -14.64 6.72 14.17
CA ARG A 97 -16.05 6.55 13.83
C ARG A 97 -16.73 5.43 14.65
N ALA A 98 -16.05 4.32 14.83
CA ALA A 98 -16.55 3.22 15.67
C ALA A 98 -16.72 3.65 17.14
N ALA A 99 -15.78 4.44 17.67
CA ALA A 99 -15.87 5.03 19.01
C ALA A 99 -17.04 6.01 19.13
N ALA A 100 -17.39 6.72 18.05
CA ALA A 100 -18.59 7.56 17.94
C ALA A 100 -19.89 6.74 17.71
N ARG A 101 -19.89 5.44 18.06
CA ARG A 101 -21.02 4.51 17.95
C ARG A 101 -21.47 4.20 16.52
N ASN A 102 -20.64 4.39 15.52
CA ASN A 102 -20.91 3.89 14.18
C ASN A 102 -20.63 2.37 14.12
N THR A 103 -21.68 1.57 14.16
CA THR A 103 -21.60 0.10 14.19
C THR A 103 -21.02 -0.47 12.88
N GLU A 104 -21.31 0.16 11.73
CA GLU A 104 -20.76 -0.22 10.43
C GLU A 104 -19.24 -0.09 10.43
N ALA A 105 -18.70 1.06 10.87
CA ALA A 105 -17.27 1.28 10.97
C ALA A 105 -16.56 0.23 11.82
N SER A 106 -17.17 -0.14 12.96
CA SER A 106 -16.67 -1.21 13.84
C SER A 106 -16.66 -2.57 13.14
N THR A 107 -17.74 -2.91 12.42
CA THR A 107 -17.89 -4.19 11.71
C THR A 107 -16.88 -4.32 10.57
N ILE A 108 -16.59 -3.22 9.88
CA ILE A 108 -15.64 -3.19 8.77
C ILE A 108 -14.19 -3.29 9.26
N ILE A 109 -13.83 -2.56 10.33
CA ILE A 109 -12.42 -2.42 10.71
C ILE A 109 -11.87 -3.61 11.51
N ARG A 110 -12.70 -4.26 12.35
CA ARG A 110 -12.26 -5.33 13.25
C ARG A 110 -11.59 -6.52 12.55
N PRO A 111 -12.09 -7.03 11.40
CA PRO A 111 -11.48 -8.15 10.71
C PRO A 111 -10.35 -7.76 9.75
N LEU A 112 -9.99 -6.48 9.65
CA LEU A 112 -8.90 -6.03 8.77
C LEU A 112 -7.55 -6.54 9.27
N ARG A 113 -6.73 -7.07 8.36
CA ARG A 113 -5.41 -7.67 8.65
C ARG A 113 -4.37 -7.19 7.66
N VAL A 114 -3.15 -6.98 8.13
CA VAL A 114 -2.01 -6.62 7.28
C VAL A 114 -1.32 -7.89 6.79
N ILE A 115 -1.05 -7.93 5.50
CA ILE A 115 -0.15 -8.93 4.89
C ILE A 115 1.28 -8.41 4.95
N LEU A 116 1.52 -7.21 4.43
CA LEU A 116 2.84 -6.60 4.38
C LEU A 116 2.73 -5.07 4.42
N PRO A 117 3.53 -4.37 5.24
CA PRO A 117 3.78 -2.95 5.03
C PRO A 117 4.49 -2.74 3.70
N LEU A 118 4.01 -1.77 2.93
CA LEU A 118 4.59 -1.43 1.65
C LEU A 118 5.57 -0.26 1.79
N TYR A 119 5.29 0.83 1.16
CA TYR A 119 6.13 2.03 1.13
C TYR A 119 5.40 3.21 1.77
N ASN A 120 6.11 4.31 1.96
CA ASN A 120 5.46 5.56 2.34
C ASN A 120 4.91 6.27 1.10
N THR A 121 3.68 6.76 1.22
CA THR A 121 3.04 7.62 0.24
C THR A 121 3.29 9.05 0.63
N GLU A 122 4.01 9.80 -0.20
CA GLU A 122 4.27 11.22 0.00
C GLU A 122 3.01 12.03 -0.31
N ILE A 123 2.85 13.15 0.37
CA ILE A 123 1.72 14.04 0.17
C ILE A 123 2.22 15.32 -0.49
N HIS A 124 1.69 15.59 -1.67
CA HIS A 124 2.03 16.75 -2.47
C HIS A 124 0.92 17.80 -2.31
N TYR A 125 1.28 18.97 -1.83
CA TYR A 125 0.39 20.11 -1.71
C TYR A 125 0.71 21.11 -2.82
N ILE A 126 -0.12 21.11 -3.85
CA ILE A 126 0.09 21.90 -5.08
C ILE A 126 -0.65 23.21 -4.91
N VAL A 127 0.03 24.32 -5.12
CA VAL A 127 -0.53 25.68 -5.16
C VAL A 127 -0.07 26.40 -6.42
N ARG A 128 -0.72 27.52 -6.75
CA ARG A 128 -0.21 28.37 -7.85
C ARG A 128 1.19 28.88 -7.54
N ALA A 129 1.99 29.09 -8.57
CA ALA A 129 3.34 29.63 -8.43
C ALA A 129 3.36 31.04 -7.79
N ASP A 130 2.31 31.86 -8.07
CA ASP A 130 2.13 33.20 -7.51
C ASP A 130 1.45 33.21 -6.12
N SER A 131 1.09 32.05 -5.55
CA SER A 131 0.47 31.95 -4.24
C SER A 131 1.39 32.47 -3.13
N PRO A 132 0.86 33.21 -2.13
CA PRO A 132 1.64 33.62 -0.95
C PRO A 132 1.94 32.44 -0.01
N LEU A 133 1.22 31.29 -0.15
CA LEU A 133 1.42 30.09 0.66
C LEU A 133 2.77 29.44 0.33
N ASN A 134 3.56 29.07 1.32
CA ASN A 134 4.85 28.41 1.17
C ASN A 134 4.98 27.14 2.01
N PHE A 135 4.25 27.08 3.12
CA PHE A 135 4.27 25.95 4.04
C PHE A 135 2.87 25.40 4.29
N LEU A 136 2.81 24.16 4.77
CA LEU A 136 1.54 23.52 5.11
C LEU A 136 0.78 24.29 6.22
N HIS A 137 1.48 24.93 7.14
CA HIS A 137 0.83 25.71 8.19
C HIS A 137 0.19 27.03 7.70
N ASP A 138 0.43 27.40 6.45
CA ASP A 138 -0.20 28.60 5.85
C ASP A 138 -1.63 28.33 5.34
N ILE A 139 -2.05 27.04 5.21
CA ILE A 139 -3.30 26.69 4.50
C ILE A 139 -4.59 26.87 5.32
N LYS A 140 -4.52 27.38 6.55
CA LYS A 140 -5.65 27.43 7.49
C LYS A 140 -6.95 27.98 6.90
N ASN A 141 -6.84 29.02 6.07
CA ASN A 141 -7.99 29.69 5.47
C ASN A 141 -8.11 29.46 3.95
N ALA A 142 -7.30 28.57 3.40
CA ALA A 142 -7.28 28.27 1.98
C ALA A 142 -8.46 27.39 1.56
N LYS A 143 -8.87 27.50 0.29
CA LYS A 143 -9.80 26.59 -0.36
C LYS A 143 -9.04 25.37 -0.84
N ILE A 144 -9.29 24.21 -0.20
CA ILE A 144 -8.48 23.01 -0.37
C ILE A 144 -9.29 21.93 -1.09
N ASN A 145 -8.75 21.42 -2.20
CA ASN A 145 -9.25 20.18 -2.79
C ASN A 145 -8.49 18.99 -2.21
N GLY A 146 -9.21 18.14 -1.48
CA GLY A 146 -8.66 16.92 -0.90
C GLY A 146 -8.69 15.70 -1.82
N GLY A 147 -9.19 15.84 -3.06
CA GLY A 147 -9.46 14.71 -3.95
C GLY A 147 -10.86 14.13 -3.75
N VAL A 148 -11.23 13.16 -4.57
CA VAL A 148 -12.58 12.59 -4.58
C VAL A 148 -12.98 11.96 -3.24
N VAL A 149 -14.27 12.00 -2.95
CA VAL A 149 -14.82 11.38 -1.73
C VAL A 149 -14.43 9.89 -1.67
N GLY A 150 -14.01 9.43 -0.50
CA GLY A 150 -13.54 8.05 -0.29
C GLY A 150 -12.08 7.81 -0.63
N SER A 151 -11.39 8.80 -1.21
CA SER A 151 -9.95 8.69 -1.48
C SER A 151 -9.11 8.80 -0.20
N GLY A 152 -7.89 8.26 -0.27
CA GLY A 152 -6.90 8.47 0.78
C GLY A 152 -6.49 9.93 0.93
N ALA A 153 -6.41 10.67 -0.18
CA ALA A 153 -6.09 12.10 -0.16
C ALA A 153 -7.14 12.92 0.60
N ALA A 154 -8.44 12.62 0.39
CA ALA A 154 -9.52 13.28 1.13
C ALA A 154 -9.41 13.02 2.63
N LEU A 155 -9.13 11.77 3.02
CA LEU A 155 -8.96 11.39 4.42
C LEU A 155 -7.77 12.12 5.07
N ILE A 156 -6.60 12.07 4.41
CA ILE A 156 -5.39 12.76 4.87
C ILE A 156 -5.66 14.25 5.05
N THR A 157 -6.25 14.89 4.04
CA THR A 157 -6.49 16.33 4.04
C THR A 157 -7.29 16.75 5.27
N HIS A 158 -8.41 16.07 5.54
CA HIS A 158 -9.25 16.36 6.70
C HIS A 158 -8.56 16.04 8.03
N THR A 159 -7.88 14.91 8.11
CA THR A 159 -7.20 14.48 9.34
C THR A 159 -6.03 15.39 9.66
N LEU A 160 -5.18 15.67 8.68
CA LEU A 160 -4.01 16.53 8.86
C LEU A 160 -4.42 17.97 9.20
N TYR A 161 -5.41 18.51 8.48
CA TYR A 161 -5.94 19.85 8.76
C TYR A 161 -6.43 19.94 10.22
N ARG A 162 -7.26 18.99 10.67
CA ARG A 162 -7.76 18.97 12.05
C ARG A 162 -6.63 18.90 13.08
N MET A 163 -5.61 18.07 12.80
CA MET A 163 -4.46 17.94 13.70
C MET A 163 -3.59 19.20 13.75
N MET A 164 -3.44 19.90 12.62
CA MET A 164 -2.65 21.12 12.55
C MET A 164 -3.33 22.33 13.18
N PHE A 165 -4.65 22.44 13.02
CA PHE A 165 -5.39 23.66 13.35
C PHE A 165 -6.39 23.51 14.50
N GLY A 166 -6.49 22.31 15.10
CA GLY A 166 -7.31 22.04 16.30
C GLY A 166 -8.82 21.92 16.04
N GLY A 167 -9.26 21.93 14.77
CA GLY A 167 -10.67 21.83 14.40
C GLY A 167 -10.87 21.32 12.96
N PRO A 168 -12.11 20.95 12.58
CA PRO A 168 -12.41 20.52 11.22
C PRO A 168 -12.19 21.65 10.21
N MET A 169 -11.88 21.28 8.99
CA MET A 169 -11.83 22.21 7.87
C MET A 169 -13.25 22.75 7.60
N PRO A 170 -13.44 24.07 7.45
CA PRO A 170 -14.73 24.64 7.10
C PRO A 170 -15.26 24.06 5.78
N GLU A 171 -16.53 23.71 5.72
CA GLU A 171 -17.14 23.14 4.51
C GLU A 171 -17.00 24.04 3.28
N ALA A 172 -17.11 25.35 3.46
CA ALA A 172 -16.90 26.34 2.39
C ALA A 172 -15.48 26.33 1.80
N ASN A 173 -14.51 25.78 2.52
CA ASN A 173 -13.12 25.69 2.11
C ASN A 173 -12.75 24.29 1.56
N ALA A 174 -13.68 23.32 1.62
CA ALA A 174 -13.45 21.96 1.19
C ALA A 174 -14.02 21.72 -0.23
N SER A 175 -13.26 21.03 -1.07
CA SER A 175 -13.76 20.48 -2.34
C SER A 175 -13.27 19.05 -2.54
N PHE A 176 -14.01 18.28 -3.35
CA PHE A 176 -13.80 16.85 -3.55
C PHE A 176 -13.79 16.48 -5.04
N LEU A 177 -13.09 17.28 -5.82
CA LEU A 177 -12.93 17.09 -7.26
C LEU A 177 -11.84 16.06 -7.56
N SER A 178 -11.84 15.52 -8.78
CA SER A 178 -10.66 14.82 -9.29
C SER A 178 -9.43 15.73 -9.28
N ASN A 179 -8.25 15.15 -9.27
CA ASN A 179 -7.02 15.95 -9.25
C ASN A 179 -6.87 16.82 -10.51
N GLU A 180 -7.29 16.30 -11.65
CA GLU A 180 -7.26 16.99 -12.94
C GLU A 180 -8.21 18.19 -12.95
N GLU A 181 -9.45 18.02 -12.51
CA GLU A 181 -10.44 19.12 -12.39
C GLU A 181 -9.98 20.16 -11.40
N ALA A 182 -9.41 19.74 -10.27
CA ALA A 182 -8.90 20.64 -9.25
C ALA A 182 -7.72 21.49 -9.75
N LEU A 183 -6.82 20.92 -10.57
CA LEU A 183 -5.73 21.66 -11.18
C LEU A 183 -6.23 22.70 -12.19
N VAL A 184 -7.26 22.34 -12.97
CA VAL A 184 -7.91 23.31 -13.88
C VAL A 184 -8.49 24.49 -13.07
N LYS A 185 -9.16 24.23 -11.95
CA LYS A 185 -9.71 25.27 -11.08
C LYS A 185 -8.63 26.07 -10.34
N LEU A 186 -7.54 25.42 -9.93
CA LEU A 186 -6.39 26.06 -9.30
C LEU A 186 -5.78 27.13 -10.22
N ILE A 187 -5.60 26.82 -11.49
CA ILE A 187 -4.89 27.68 -12.45
C ILE A 187 -5.86 28.63 -13.17
N GLY A 188 -7.03 28.13 -13.59
CA GLY A 188 -7.97 28.82 -14.45
C GLY A 188 -8.80 29.87 -13.71
N ASP A 189 -9.81 29.43 -12.96
CA ASP A 189 -10.76 30.32 -12.27
C ASP A 189 -10.32 30.71 -10.84
N LYS A 190 -9.24 30.11 -10.34
CA LYS A 190 -8.68 30.35 -8.99
C LYS A 190 -9.69 30.07 -7.86
N SER A 191 -10.68 29.20 -8.11
CA SER A 191 -11.66 28.82 -7.10
C SER A 191 -11.14 27.78 -6.09
N VAL A 192 -9.97 27.21 -6.36
CA VAL A 192 -9.20 26.34 -5.47
C VAL A 192 -7.83 26.97 -5.23
N ASP A 193 -7.35 26.96 -3.98
CA ASP A 193 -6.03 27.48 -3.62
C ASP A 193 -4.99 26.38 -3.46
N VAL A 194 -5.42 25.20 -3.00
CA VAL A 194 -4.54 24.06 -2.72
C VAL A 194 -5.15 22.77 -3.29
N VAL A 195 -4.36 22.00 -4.03
CA VAL A 195 -4.71 20.66 -4.48
C VAL A 195 -3.82 19.65 -3.76
N VAL A 196 -4.43 18.68 -3.07
CA VAL A 196 -3.71 17.66 -2.31
C VAL A 196 -3.65 16.36 -3.12
N VAL A 197 -2.43 15.86 -3.35
CA VAL A 197 -2.18 14.62 -4.07
C VAL A 197 -1.38 13.68 -3.18
N ALA A 198 -1.98 12.56 -2.79
CA ALA A 198 -1.30 11.48 -2.08
C ALA A 198 -0.84 10.43 -3.09
N ALA A 199 0.43 10.40 -3.39
CA ALA A 199 1.02 9.46 -4.33
C ALA A 199 2.50 9.23 -4.02
N GLY A 200 2.99 8.03 -4.32
CA GLY A 200 4.43 7.80 -4.36
C GLY A 200 5.10 8.66 -5.44
N GLN A 201 6.36 9.02 -5.20
CA GLN A 201 7.09 9.83 -6.17
C GLN A 201 7.94 8.94 -7.13
N PRO A 202 8.05 9.33 -8.41
CA PRO A 202 7.39 10.50 -9.03
C PRO A 202 5.87 10.29 -9.21
N ALA A 203 5.06 11.24 -8.74
CA ALA A 203 3.62 11.21 -8.95
C ALA A 203 3.30 11.50 -10.44
N PRO A 204 2.62 10.61 -11.17
CA PRO A 204 2.42 10.75 -12.61
C PRO A 204 1.72 12.05 -12.99
N LEU A 205 0.77 12.50 -12.18
CA LEU A 205 0.06 13.76 -12.37
C LEU A 205 1.02 14.96 -12.51
N ILE A 206 2.10 14.98 -11.73
CA ILE A 206 3.08 16.08 -11.71
C ILE A 206 4.20 15.78 -12.73
N ALA A 207 4.71 14.57 -12.75
CA ALA A 207 5.83 14.18 -13.59
C ALA A 207 5.51 14.27 -15.10
N ASN A 208 4.28 13.93 -15.49
CA ASN A 208 3.81 13.97 -16.88
C ASN A 208 3.23 15.33 -17.30
N MET A 209 3.25 16.31 -16.40
CA MET A 209 2.80 17.66 -16.72
C MET A 209 3.78 18.32 -17.69
N LYS A 210 3.26 19.02 -18.71
CA LYS A 210 4.10 19.76 -19.66
C LYS A 210 4.95 20.81 -18.93
N PRO A 211 6.21 21.02 -19.32
CA PRO A 211 7.10 21.99 -18.65
C PRO A 211 6.52 23.40 -18.54
N GLU A 212 5.73 23.81 -19.54
CA GLU A 212 5.04 25.11 -19.54
C GLU A 212 3.97 25.19 -18.43
N ALA A 213 3.23 24.10 -18.21
CA ALA A 213 2.22 24.02 -17.17
C ALA A 213 2.82 23.99 -15.77
N GLN A 214 3.99 23.36 -15.61
CA GLN A 214 4.70 23.32 -14.33
C GLN A 214 5.13 24.71 -13.84
N LYS A 215 5.31 25.70 -14.74
CA LYS A 215 5.63 27.09 -14.36
C LYS A 215 4.51 27.79 -13.60
N PHE A 216 3.28 27.28 -13.68
CA PHE A 216 2.12 27.88 -13.00
C PHE A 216 1.88 27.32 -11.59
N ILE A 217 2.65 26.32 -11.16
CA ILE A 217 2.50 25.69 -9.86
C ILE A 217 3.78 25.69 -9.05
N LYS A 218 3.64 25.55 -7.75
CA LYS A 218 4.71 25.18 -6.81
C LYS A 218 4.15 24.21 -5.77
N LEU A 219 5.04 23.54 -5.04
CA LEU A 219 4.67 22.64 -3.95
C LEU A 219 4.95 23.31 -2.60
N LEU A 220 4.03 23.12 -1.64
CA LEU A 220 4.22 23.60 -0.27
C LEU A 220 5.20 22.68 0.48
N LYS A 221 6.00 23.31 1.34
CA LYS A 221 6.94 22.62 2.23
C LYS A 221 6.26 22.28 3.57
N PHE A 222 6.71 21.23 4.22
CA PHE A 222 6.37 20.95 5.61
C PHE A 222 7.51 21.39 6.52
N ASP A 223 7.20 22.17 7.55
CA ASP A 223 8.16 22.55 8.58
C ASP A 223 7.93 21.69 9.83
N PRO A 224 8.79 20.67 10.09
CA PRO A 224 8.65 19.80 11.25
C PRO A 224 8.82 20.55 12.60
N SER A 225 9.48 21.69 12.59
CA SER A 225 9.76 22.49 13.81
C SER A 225 8.59 23.40 14.21
N HIS A 226 7.68 23.69 13.28
CA HIS A 226 6.52 24.52 13.55
C HIS A 226 5.60 23.89 14.59
N HIS A 227 5.03 24.69 15.50
CA HIS A 227 4.22 24.18 16.61
C HIS A 227 3.01 23.34 16.15
N SER A 228 2.36 23.72 15.02
CA SER A 228 1.24 22.95 14.46
C SER A 228 1.64 21.59 13.87
N SER A 229 2.93 21.34 13.67
CA SER A 229 3.43 20.08 13.11
C SER A 229 3.58 18.98 14.15
N LYS A 230 3.57 19.32 15.46
CA LYS A 230 3.81 18.37 16.55
C LYS A 230 2.78 17.22 16.58
N LEU A 231 1.48 17.58 16.50
CA LEU A 231 0.42 16.59 16.55
C LEU A 231 0.36 15.74 15.27
N PRO A 232 0.41 16.30 14.05
CA PRO A 232 0.57 15.51 12.83
C PRO A 232 1.66 14.44 12.88
N LEU A 233 2.84 14.76 13.41
CA LEU A 233 3.97 13.83 13.48
C LEU A 233 3.78 12.64 14.44
N THR A 234 2.67 12.58 15.18
CA THR A 234 2.29 11.38 15.94
C THR A 234 1.64 10.30 15.08
N VAL A 235 1.14 10.65 13.90
CA VAL A 235 0.43 9.75 12.97
C VAL A 235 1.14 9.64 11.62
N TYR A 236 1.65 10.77 11.12
CA TYR A 236 2.37 10.86 9.85
C TYR A 236 3.86 10.93 10.08
N SER A 237 4.63 10.47 9.10
CA SER A 237 6.08 10.64 9.09
C SER A 237 6.47 11.83 8.22
N HIS A 238 7.55 12.52 8.55
CA HIS A 238 8.16 13.42 7.58
C HIS A 238 8.87 12.61 6.49
N SER A 239 8.83 13.11 5.29
CA SER A 239 9.48 12.53 4.11
C SER A 239 10.08 13.64 3.27
N VAL A 240 10.75 13.27 2.19
CA VAL A 240 11.39 14.23 1.29
C VAL A 240 10.80 14.13 -0.11
N ILE A 241 10.34 15.23 -0.67
CA ILE A 241 10.10 15.33 -2.10
C ILE A 241 11.45 15.56 -2.78
N ASN A 242 11.86 14.60 -3.60
CA ASN A 242 13.15 14.65 -4.29
C ASN A 242 13.07 15.52 -5.54
N ALA A 243 14.01 16.45 -5.70
CA ALA A 243 14.12 17.26 -6.91
C ALA A 243 14.28 16.40 -8.17
N ALA A 244 15.01 15.29 -8.06
CA ALA A 244 15.18 14.34 -9.16
C ALA A 244 13.88 13.69 -9.64
N SER A 245 12.83 13.62 -8.80
CA SER A 245 11.51 13.13 -9.19
C SER A 245 10.75 14.13 -10.07
N TYR A 246 11.09 15.42 -10.02
CA TYR A 246 10.40 16.50 -10.72
C TYR A 246 11.38 17.55 -11.26
N PRO A 247 12.29 17.17 -12.16
CA PRO A 247 13.43 18.01 -12.57
C PRO A 247 13.03 19.33 -13.27
N ASN A 248 11.83 19.39 -13.86
CA ASN A 248 11.32 20.61 -14.49
C ASN A 248 10.61 21.55 -13.50
N LEU A 249 10.23 21.05 -12.33
CA LEU A 249 9.47 21.80 -11.31
C LEU A 249 10.34 22.21 -10.12
N LEU A 250 11.25 21.34 -9.68
CA LEU A 250 12.01 21.51 -8.45
C LEU A 250 13.50 21.71 -8.71
N ARG A 251 14.09 22.69 -8.05
CA ARG A 251 15.56 22.92 -8.04
C ARG A 251 16.23 22.26 -6.84
N GLU A 252 15.51 22.06 -5.75
CA GLU A 252 15.99 21.45 -4.50
C GLU A 252 14.95 20.50 -3.93
N SER A 253 15.41 19.49 -3.21
CA SER A 253 14.56 18.60 -2.44
C SER A 253 14.08 19.31 -1.16
N PHE A 254 12.88 18.96 -0.67
CA PHE A 254 12.33 19.57 0.53
C PHE A 254 11.47 18.61 1.33
N THR A 255 11.21 18.95 2.60
CA THR A 255 10.42 18.12 3.51
C THR A 255 8.93 18.23 3.23
N THR A 256 8.25 17.08 3.19
CA THR A 256 6.79 16.93 3.20
C THR A 256 6.38 15.93 4.27
N VAL A 257 5.09 15.59 4.34
CA VAL A 257 4.56 14.51 5.15
C VAL A 257 4.29 13.29 4.31
N SER A 258 4.34 12.12 4.93
CA SER A 258 4.02 10.85 4.30
C SER A 258 3.20 9.96 5.23
N VAL A 259 2.49 9.01 4.63
CA VAL A 259 1.73 7.98 5.32
C VAL A 259 2.11 6.61 4.77
N GLY A 260 2.25 5.61 5.64
CA GLY A 260 2.55 4.24 5.23
C GLY A 260 1.40 3.64 4.42
N ALA A 261 1.74 2.88 3.39
CA ALA A 261 0.80 2.04 2.64
C ALA A 261 0.91 0.59 3.11
N TYR A 262 -0.21 -0.12 3.18
CA TYR A 262 -0.27 -1.51 3.58
C TYR A 262 -1.01 -2.34 2.53
N LEU A 263 -0.46 -3.51 2.22
CA LEU A 263 -1.20 -4.59 1.59
C LEU A 263 -2.01 -5.29 2.69
N VAL A 264 -3.33 -5.31 2.55
CA VAL A 264 -4.24 -5.82 3.55
C VAL A 264 -5.19 -6.87 2.99
N THR A 265 -5.74 -7.65 3.89
CA THR A 265 -6.80 -8.63 3.68
C THR A 265 -7.75 -8.61 4.86
N TYR A 266 -8.77 -9.45 4.84
CA TYR A 266 -9.58 -9.71 6.03
C TYR A 266 -9.16 -11.01 6.74
N ASP A 267 -9.65 -11.18 7.97
CA ASP A 267 -9.49 -12.39 8.78
C ASP A 267 -10.38 -13.51 8.22
N PHE A 268 -10.08 -13.92 6.99
CA PHE A 268 -10.81 -15.01 6.34
C PHE A 268 -10.54 -16.32 7.07
N ASN A 269 -11.61 -17.12 7.26
CA ASN A 269 -11.59 -18.41 7.94
C ASN A 269 -11.91 -19.61 7.04
N LEU A 270 -12.21 -19.38 5.75
CA LEU A 270 -12.39 -20.45 4.77
C LEU A 270 -11.05 -21.07 4.41
N GLU A 271 -10.89 -22.38 4.56
CA GLU A 271 -9.64 -23.10 4.37
C GLU A 271 -8.99 -22.85 3.00
N GLY A 272 -9.79 -22.87 1.92
CA GLY A 272 -9.31 -22.56 0.58
C GLY A 272 -8.74 -21.14 0.47
N THR A 273 -9.42 -20.13 1.05
CA THR A 273 -8.94 -18.76 1.06
C THR A 273 -7.66 -18.62 1.88
N ILE A 274 -7.59 -19.25 3.06
CA ILE A 274 -6.40 -19.27 3.91
C ILE A 274 -5.21 -19.86 3.14
N SER A 275 -5.42 -20.99 2.46
CA SER A 275 -4.39 -21.68 1.68
C SER A 275 -3.88 -20.80 0.54
N HIS A 276 -4.78 -20.18 -0.25
CA HIS A 276 -4.38 -19.31 -1.36
C HIS A 276 -3.62 -18.05 -0.88
N LEU A 277 -4.08 -17.40 0.19
CA LEU A 277 -3.39 -16.24 0.74
C LEU A 277 -2.02 -16.62 1.36
N ALA A 278 -1.89 -17.81 1.94
CA ALA A 278 -0.60 -18.31 2.41
C ALA A 278 0.36 -18.57 1.24
N LYS A 279 -0.12 -19.22 0.15
CA LYS A 279 0.66 -19.41 -1.09
C LYS A 279 1.06 -18.05 -1.69
N PHE A 280 0.12 -17.07 -1.73
CA PHE A 280 0.41 -15.73 -2.21
C PHE A 280 1.54 -15.05 -1.42
N ALA A 281 1.54 -15.16 -0.09
CA ALA A 281 2.60 -14.60 0.74
C ALA A 281 3.96 -15.27 0.50
N ARG A 282 3.96 -16.58 0.25
CA ARG A 282 5.16 -17.33 -0.14
C ARG A 282 5.68 -16.89 -1.50
N ALA A 283 4.80 -16.80 -2.51
CA ALA A 283 5.13 -16.33 -3.85
C ALA A 283 5.63 -14.87 -3.83
N LEU A 284 5.01 -14.00 -3.01
CA LEU A 284 5.47 -12.63 -2.79
C LEU A 284 6.92 -12.58 -2.30
N CYS A 285 7.27 -13.44 -1.33
CA CYS A 285 8.64 -13.53 -0.85
C CYS A 285 9.61 -14.06 -1.91
N GLN A 286 9.23 -15.09 -2.64
CA GLN A 286 10.07 -15.70 -3.69
C GLN A 286 10.33 -14.74 -4.85
N ASN A 287 9.32 -13.96 -5.25
CA ASN A 287 9.40 -13.03 -6.37
C ASN A 287 9.78 -11.60 -5.92
N PHE A 288 10.18 -11.40 -4.67
CA PHE A 288 10.42 -10.06 -4.15
C PHE A 288 11.55 -9.31 -4.88
N SER A 289 12.63 -10.00 -5.22
CA SER A 289 13.72 -9.43 -6.03
C SER A 289 13.27 -9.05 -7.44
N THR A 290 12.37 -9.82 -8.05
CA THR A 290 11.78 -9.52 -9.35
C THR A 290 10.90 -8.26 -9.27
N LEU A 291 10.08 -8.14 -8.23
CA LEU A 291 9.29 -6.93 -7.97
C LEU A 291 10.18 -5.68 -7.84
N GLN A 292 11.30 -5.78 -7.12
CA GLN A 292 12.25 -4.67 -6.97
C GLN A 292 13.00 -4.32 -8.27
N ALA A 293 13.26 -5.31 -9.12
CA ALA A 293 14.01 -5.13 -10.35
C ALA A 293 13.14 -4.68 -11.54
N GLN A 294 11.92 -5.22 -11.66
CA GLN A 294 11.06 -5.08 -12.84
C GLN A 294 9.72 -4.40 -12.56
N GLY A 295 9.31 -4.30 -11.30
CA GLY A 295 8.07 -3.65 -10.89
C GLY A 295 8.21 -2.13 -10.76
N HIS A 296 7.16 -1.50 -10.28
CA HIS A 296 7.14 -0.07 -10.02
C HIS A 296 8.31 0.36 -9.10
N PRO A 297 8.97 1.52 -9.33
CA PRO A 297 10.13 1.97 -8.54
C PRO A 297 9.93 1.96 -7.02
N LYS A 298 8.71 2.15 -6.54
CA LYS A 298 8.35 2.08 -5.11
C LYS A 298 8.60 0.72 -4.45
N TRP A 299 8.74 -0.36 -5.22
CA TRP A 299 9.15 -1.66 -4.67
C TRP A 299 10.54 -1.64 -4.04
N LYS A 300 11.43 -0.73 -4.49
CA LYS A 300 12.76 -0.54 -3.92
C LYS A 300 12.73 0.04 -2.50
N GLU A 301 11.64 0.69 -2.12
CA GLU A 301 11.42 1.23 -0.77
C GLU A 301 10.72 0.21 0.16
N VAL A 302 10.16 -0.87 -0.41
CA VAL A 302 9.51 -1.94 0.37
C VAL A 302 10.58 -2.86 0.95
N SER A 303 10.42 -3.19 2.23
CA SER A 303 11.22 -4.21 2.90
C SER A 303 10.36 -5.44 3.18
N LEU A 304 10.87 -6.61 2.86
CA LEU A 304 10.27 -7.88 3.24
C LEU A 304 10.53 -8.14 4.73
N SER A 305 9.98 -7.28 5.59
CA SER A 305 10.08 -7.36 7.03
C SER A 305 8.71 -7.23 7.68
N LEU A 306 8.59 -7.70 8.90
CA LEU A 306 7.36 -7.64 9.67
C LEU A 306 7.59 -6.79 10.92
N PRO A 307 7.76 -5.45 10.78
CA PRO A 307 7.98 -4.56 11.90
C PRO A 307 6.75 -4.50 12.81
N LYS A 308 6.91 -3.95 14.02
CA LYS A 308 5.77 -3.62 14.86
C LYS A 308 4.86 -2.64 14.12
N LEU A 309 3.59 -3.01 13.99
CA LEU A 309 2.58 -2.16 13.37
C LEU A 309 2.13 -1.03 14.30
N GLY A 310 1.56 0.02 13.73
CA GLY A 310 0.90 1.07 14.47
C GLY A 310 -0.29 0.55 15.31
N PRO A 311 -0.83 1.41 16.20
CA PRO A 311 -1.92 1.02 17.09
C PRO A 311 -3.11 0.40 16.35
N GLY A 312 -3.60 -0.72 16.85
CA GLY A 312 -4.77 -1.43 16.32
C GLY A 312 -4.51 -2.34 15.12
N TRP A 313 -3.47 -2.12 14.35
CA TRP A 313 -3.12 -2.95 13.22
C TRP A 313 -2.63 -4.34 13.64
N ILE A 314 -3.13 -5.38 12.98
CA ILE A 314 -2.79 -6.79 13.26
C ILE A 314 -2.41 -7.47 11.94
N TYR A 315 -1.34 -8.25 11.97
CA TYR A 315 -0.96 -9.10 10.84
C TYR A 315 -1.92 -10.27 10.64
N TYR A 316 -2.09 -10.67 9.37
CA TYR A 316 -2.79 -11.92 9.04
C TYR A 316 -1.88 -13.11 9.32
N ALA A 317 -2.21 -13.92 10.31
CA ALA A 317 -1.36 -14.99 10.81
C ALA A 317 -0.91 -16.01 9.74
N PRO A 318 -1.77 -16.45 8.79
CA PRO A 318 -1.35 -17.38 7.75
C PRO A 318 -0.23 -16.81 6.85
N THR A 319 -0.36 -15.57 6.38
CA THR A 319 0.66 -14.94 5.53
C THR A 319 1.94 -14.62 6.29
N THR A 320 1.81 -14.22 7.56
CA THR A 320 2.96 -13.94 8.45
C THR A 320 3.85 -15.16 8.63
N ARG A 321 3.26 -16.35 8.77
CA ARG A 321 4.03 -17.61 8.89
C ARG A 321 4.86 -17.87 7.64
N GLU A 322 4.28 -17.68 6.46
CA GLU A 322 4.98 -17.91 5.19
C GLU A 322 6.12 -16.91 4.98
N ILE A 323 5.88 -15.62 5.23
CA ILE A 323 6.92 -14.58 5.13
C ILE A 323 8.07 -14.87 6.09
N ARG A 324 7.79 -15.21 7.36
CA ARG A 324 8.83 -15.58 8.34
C ARG A 324 9.62 -16.82 7.92
N SER A 325 8.94 -17.85 7.42
CA SER A 325 9.60 -19.04 6.93
C SER A 325 10.52 -18.76 5.75
N CYS A 326 10.10 -17.89 4.84
CA CYS A 326 10.89 -17.48 3.69
C CYS A 326 12.13 -16.68 4.14
N LEU A 327 11.95 -15.68 5.00
CA LEU A 327 13.05 -14.87 5.55
C LEU A 327 14.07 -15.72 6.31
N ALA A 328 13.64 -16.75 7.04
CA ALA A 328 14.54 -17.68 7.69
C ALA A 328 15.40 -18.48 6.71
N LYS A 329 14.86 -18.80 5.52
CA LYS A 329 15.58 -19.52 4.46
C LYS A 329 16.53 -18.63 3.67
N THR A 330 16.14 -17.38 3.41
CA THR A 330 16.97 -16.39 2.72
C THR A 330 18.02 -15.75 3.64
N GLY A 331 17.78 -15.74 4.95
CA GLY A 331 18.63 -15.17 5.99
C GLY A 331 19.81 -16.05 6.43
N THR A 332 20.19 -17.08 5.66
CA THR A 332 21.42 -17.85 5.88
C THR A 332 22.70 -17.07 5.54
N THR A 333 22.61 -15.84 5.11
CA THR A 333 23.67 -14.87 5.26
C THR A 333 23.38 -14.04 6.54
N LYS A 334 23.63 -14.61 7.71
CA LYS A 334 23.86 -13.82 8.91
C LYS A 334 24.86 -12.72 8.52
N ALA A 335 24.39 -11.47 8.49
CA ALA A 335 25.30 -10.36 8.66
C ALA A 335 26.14 -10.74 9.89
N LYS A 336 27.39 -11.03 9.64
CA LYS A 336 28.38 -11.31 10.70
C LYS A 336 28.38 -10.03 11.52
N VAL A 337 27.68 -10.07 12.66
CA VAL A 337 27.90 -9.07 13.70
C VAL A 337 29.41 -9.09 13.88
N PRO A 338 30.11 -7.96 13.72
CA PRO A 338 31.55 -7.94 13.91
C PRO A 338 31.82 -8.52 15.30
N SER A 339 32.42 -9.69 15.33
CA SER A 339 32.86 -10.27 16.59
C SER A 339 33.81 -9.24 17.22
N ARG A 340 33.42 -8.72 18.37
CA ARG A 340 34.23 -7.84 19.18
C ARG A 340 35.62 -8.48 19.32
N PRO A 341 36.70 -7.74 19.10
CA PRO A 341 38.02 -8.25 19.44
C PRO A 341 38.01 -8.64 20.92
N THR A 342 38.25 -9.90 21.21
CA THR A 342 38.39 -10.43 22.56
C THR A 342 39.55 -9.72 23.22
N GLY A 343 39.33 -8.84 24.21
CA GLY A 343 40.39 -8.26 24.99
C GLY A 343 40.23 -6.86 25.56
N LYS A 344 39.19 -6.08 25.22
CA LYS A 344 38.95 -4.80 25.90
C LYS A 344 37.85 -4.91 26.96
N PRO A 345 38.13 -4.48 28.23
CA PRO A 345 37.09 -4.42 29.26
C PRO A 345 36.00 -3.42 28.84
N CYS A 346 34.76 -3.72 29.22
CA CYS A 346 33.62 -2.83 28.96
C CYS A 346 33.79 -1.50 29.67
N SER A 347 33.53 -0.41 28.93
CA SER A 347 33.43 0.92 29.54
C SER A 347 32.16 1.04 30.41
N ALA A 348 32.15 2.00 31.34
CA ALA A 348 30.98 2.28 32.18
C ALA A 348 29.75 2.65 31.32
N GLU A 349 29.93 3.38 30.22
CA GLU A 349 28.87 3.78 29.29
C GLU A 349 28.28 2.58 28.53
N GLU A 350 29.11 1.62 28.10
CA GLU A 350 28.65 0.41 27.42
C GLU A 350 27.84 -0.49 28.36
N LYS A 351 28.13 -0.51 29.66
CA LYS A 351 27.34 -1.22 30.67
C LYS A 351 26.01 -0.54 30.93
N ILE A 352 25.95 0.79 31.01
CA ILE A 352 24.73 1.58 31.20
C ILE A 352 23.77 1.41 29.99
N LEU A 353 24.31 1.30 28.79
CA LEU A 353 23.53 1.12 27.55
C LEU A 353 23.20 -0.36 27.26
N GLY A 354 23.58 -1.31 28.13
CA GLY A 354 23.26 -2.73 27.98
C GLY A 354 23.99 -3.44 26.82
N PHE A 355 25.09 -2.89 26.32
CA PHE A 355 25.91 -3.52 25.27
C PHE A 355 26.86 -4.61 25.78
N CYS A 356 26.99 -4.78 27.08
CA CYS A 356 27.71 -5.88 27.72
C CYS A 356 27.22 -6.13 29.16
N ASN A 357 27.25 -7.39 29.57
CA ASN A 357 26.95 -7.84 30.94
C ASN A 357 28.17 -7.68 31.87
#